data_51a0890856dc3a2adc0c0dd8e5184319
#
_entry.id   51a0890856dc3a2adc0c0dd8e5184319
#
_cell.length_a   1.000
_cell.length_b   1.000
_cell.length_c   1.000
_cell.angle_alpha   90.00
_cell.angle_beta   90.00
_cell.angle_gamma   90.00
#
_symmetry.space_group_name_H-M   'P 1'
#
loop_
_entity.id
_entity.type
_entity.pdbx_description
1 polymer ?
#
loop_
_entity_poly.entity_id
_entity_poly.type
_entity_poly.pdbx_seq_one_letter_code
_entity_poly.pdbx_strand_id
1 'polypeptide(L)'
;MIIEQFINEKITQIRAYITAVINHSLHYTELDNFVENTMAEWTLLQVSDETPYNARERVFWHIMHELSLHSANDLERDLYFKSEIATCLEFFSGTGSYPIDCIGWRPIP
;
A
#
# COMPACT_ATOMS: atom_id res chain seq x y z
N MET A 1 17.92 8.25 -3.86
CA MET A 1 17.73 8.18 -2.40
C MET A 1 17.02 6.88 -2.03
N ILE A 2 17.48 6.24 -0.98
CA ILE A 2 17.01 4.90 -0.60
C ILE A 2 15.51 4.84 -0.33
N ILE A 3 14.97 5.82 0.41
CA ILE A 3 13.55 5.81 0.79
C ILE A 3 12.66 5.93 -0.44
N GLU A 4 12.93 6.92 -1.28
CA GLU A 4 12.13 7.16 -2.48
C GLU A 4 12.16 5.95 -3.40
N GLN A 5 13.33 5.36 -3.60
CA GLN A 5 13.48 4.17 -4.41
C GLN A 5 12.69 3.00 -3.84
N PHE A 6 12.81 2.77 -2.53
CA PHE A 6 12.07 1.71 -1.84
C PHE A 6 10.55 1.88 -2.04
N ILE A 7 10.03 3.08 -1.78
CA ILE A 7 8.60 3.36 -1.89
C ILE A 7 8.11 3.17 -3.33
N ASN A 8 8.84 3.68 -4.31
CA ASN A 8 8.44 3.55 -5.71
C ASN A 8 8.43 2.10 -6.18
N GLU A 9 9.41 1.30 -5.78
CA GLU A 9 9.44 -0.13 -6.10
C GLU A 9 8.25 -0.85 -5.46
N LYS A 10 7.97 -0.55 -4.18
CA LYS A 10 6.85 -1.21 -3.48
C LYS A 10 5.50 -0.78 -4.00
N ILE A 11 5.34 0.47 -4.45
CA ILE A 11 4.12 0.92 -5.11
C ILE A 11 3.88 0.10 -6.39
N THR A 12 4.89 -0.09 -7.21
CA THR A 12 4.77 -0.89 -8.43
C THR A 12 4.37 -2.32 -8.10
N GLN A 13 4.98 -2.91 -7.08
CA GLN A 13 4.69 -4.28 -6.67
C GLN A 13 3.29 -4.42 -6.08
N ILE A 14 2.90 -3.53 -5.17
CA ILE A 14 1.59 -3.64 -4.51
C ILE A 14 0.44 -3.46 -5.50
N ARG A 15 0.61 -2.59 -6.50
CA ARG A 15 -0.38 -2.43 -7.56
C ARG A 15 -0.58 -3.74 -8.31
N ALA A 16 0.51 -4.41 -8.66
CA ALA A 16 0.44 -5.70 -9.35
C ALA A 16 -0.22 -6.78 -8.49
N TYR A 17 0.13 -6.86 -7.20
CA TYR A 17 -0.47 -7.82 -6.29
C TYR A 17 -1.97 -7.58 -6.11
N ILE A 18 -2.37 -6.35 -5.85
CA ILE A 18 -3.79 -6.01 -5.65
C ILE A 18 -4.59 -6.32 -6.91
N THR A 19 -4.09 -5.91 -8.06
CA THR A 19 -4.77 -6.18 -9.34
C THR A 19 -4.93 -7.67 -9.57
N ALA A 20 -3.90 -8.46 -9.31
CA ALA A 20 -3.94 -9.90 -9.48
C ALA A 20 -4.94 -10.57 -8.53
N VAL A 21 -5.03 -10.11 -7.29
CA VAL A 21 -6.02 -10.63 -6.33
C VAL A 21 -7.44 -10.30 -6.78
N ILE A 22 -7.68 -9.06 -7.19
CA ILE A 22 -9.00 -8.63 -7.66
C ILE A 22 -9.42 -9.43 -8.90
N ASN A 23 -8.49 -9.74 -9.77
CA ASN A 23 -8.75 -10.51 -10.99
C ASN A 23 -8.76 -12.02 -10.76
N HIS A 24 -8.63 -12.48 -9.53
CA HIS A 24 -8.61 -13.89 -9.16
C HIS A 24 -7.45 -14.68 -9.79
N SER A 25 -6.38 -14.00 -10.19
CA SER A 25 -5.18 -14.65 -10.72
C SER A 25 -4.13 -14.93 -9.66
N LEU A 26 -4.35 -14.43 -8.44
CA LEU A 26 -3.46 -14.62 -7.30
C LEU A 26 -4.30 -14.77 -6.03
N HIS A 27 -3.93 -15.72 -5.18
CA HIS A 27 -4.63 -15.91 -3.92
C HIS A 27 -4.31 -14.76 -2.96
N TYR A 28 -5.30 -14.31 -2.19
CA TYR A 28 -5.15 -13.15 -1.30
C TYR A 28 -4.04 -13.33 -0.25
N THR A 29 -3.70 -14.57 0.12
CA THR A 29 -2.62 -14.81 1.09
C THR A 29 -1.27 -14.34 0.58
N GLU A 30 -1.06 -14.32 -0.73
CA GLU A 30 0.18 -13.80 -1.32
C GLU A 30 0.30 -12.29 -1.09
N LEU A 31 -0.81 -11.57 -1.15
CA LEU A 31 -0.82 -10.14 -0.84
C LEU A 31 -0.56 -9.89 0.64
N ASP A 32 -1.17 -10.69 1.52
CA ASP A 32 -0.91 -10.60 2.97
C ASP A 32 0.56 -10.84 3.27
N ASN A 33 1.18 -11.83 2.63
CA ASN A 33 2.60 -12.10 2.78
C ASN A 33 3.46 -10.96 2.27
N PHE A 34 3.07 -10.34 1.16
CA PHE A 34 3.76 -9.17 0.62
C PHE A 34 3.76 -8.03 1.64
N VAL A 35 2.61 -7.77 2.26
CA VAL A 35 2.49 -6.72 3.28
C VAL A 35 3.43 -6.98 4.45
N GLU A 36 3.42 -8.19 5.00
CA GLU A 36 4.30 -8.56 6.11
C GLU A 36 5.78 -8.43 5.75
N ASN A 37 6.16 -8.93 4.58
CA ASN A 37 7.56 -8.87 4.12
C ASN A 37 8.01 -7.43 3.90
N THR A 38 7.13 -6.60 3.35
CA THR A 38 7.44 -5.19 3.11
C THR A 38 7.65 -4.44 4.43
N MET A 39 6.83 -4.73 5.44
CA MET A 39 6.99 -4.13 6.76
C MET A 39 8.34 -4.52 7.39
N ALA A 40 8.73 -5.78 7.25
CA ALA A 40 10.02 -6.25 7.76
C ALA A 40 11.19 -5.56 7.05
N GLU A 41 11.12 -5.42 5.73
CA GLU A 41 12.15 -4.72 4.95
C GLU A 41 12.24 -3.24 5.35
N TRP A 42 11.10 -2.59 5.56
CA TRP A 42 11.07 -1.20 6.01
C TRP A 42 11.77 -1.02 7.36
N THR A 43 11.52 -1.92 8.29
CA THR A 43 12.15 -1.87 9.62
C THR A 43 13.67 -1.92 9.51
N LEU A 44 14.20 -2.72 8.57
CA LEU A 44 15.64 -2.85 8.36
C LEU A 44 16.30 -1.58 7.80
N LEU A 45 15.53 -0.70 7.16
CA LEU A 45 16.07 0.55 6.64
C LEU A 45 16.40 1.58 7.71
N GLN A 46 15.81 1.46 8.89
CA GLN A 46 16.05 2.35 10.03
C GLN A 46 15.86 3.83 9.67
N VAL A 47 14.75 4.13 8.99
CA VAL A 47 14.45 5.48 8.52
C VAL A 47 14.09 6.40 9.68
N SER A 48 14.62 7.64 9.67
CA SER A 48 14.27 8.67 10.64
C SER A 48 12.88 9.23 10.35
N ASP A 49 12.08 9.45 11.40
CA ASP A 49 10.77 10.09 11.28
C ASP A 49 10.85 11.54 10.80
N GLU A 50 12.02 12.13 10.93
CA GLU A 50 12.24 13.53 10.54
C GLU A 50 12.37 13.71 9.02
N THR A 51 12.60 12.61 8.27
CA THR A 51 12.72 12.68 6.83
C THR A 51 11.33 12.99 6.23
N PRO A 52 11.18 14.10 5.49
CA PRO A 52 9.89 14.42 4.87
C PRO A 52 9.46 13.34 3.88
N TYR A 53 8.16 13.14 3.75
CA TYR A 53 7.62 12.21 2.76
C TYR A 53 6.49 12.85 1.96
N ASN A 54 6.42 12.46 0.68
CA ASN A 54 5.50 13.03 -0.27
C ASN A 54 4.12 12.34 -0.24
N ALA A 55 3.20 12.83 -1.08
CA ALA A 55 1.84 12.28 -1.14
C ALA A 55 1.82 10.80 -1.57
N ARG A 56 2.70 10.40 -2.50
CA ARG A 56 2.76 9.00 -2.94
C ARG A 56 3.12 8.06 -1.80
N GLU A 57 4.08 8.45 -0.97
CA GLU A 57 4.45 7.65 0.19
C GLU A 57 3.30 7.58 1.19
N ARG A 58 2.59 8.68 1.42
CA ARG A 58 1.43 8.71 2.33
C ARG A 58 0.34 7.76 1.87
N VAL A 59 0.03 7.76 0.58
CA VAL A 59 -0.98 6.86 0.03
C VAL A 59 -0.53 5.40 0.14
N PHE A 60 0.75 5.14 -0.11
CA PHE A 60 1.30 3.79 0.05
C PHE A 60 1.11 3.26 1.47
N TRP A 61 1.49 4.04 2.49
CA TRP A 61 1.34 3.61 3.89
C TRP A 61 -0.11 3.49 4.30
N HIS A 62 -0.98 4.32 3.73
CA HIS A 62 -2.41 4.20 3.95
C HIS A 62 -2.93 2.84 3.46
N ILE A 63 -2.56 2.43 2.26
CA ILE A 63 -2.92 1.11 1.72
C ILE A 63 -2.39 0.00 2.61
N MET A 64 -1.11 0.08 3.00
CA MET A 64 -0.50 -0.93 3.86
C MET A 64 -1.23 -1.06 5.18
N HIS A 65 -1.60 0.06 5.78
CA HIS A 65 -2.35 0.10 7.03
C HIS A 65 -3.73 -0.55 6.87
N GLU A 66 -4.45 -0.17 5.82
CA GLU A 66 -5.79 -0.70 5.57
C GLU A 66 -5.75 -2.22 5.30
N LEU A 67 -4.78 -2.69 4.55
CA LEU A 67 -4.63 -4.13 4.30
C LEU A 67 -4.28 -4.89 5.58
N SER A 68 -3.55 -4.27 6.50
CA SER A 68 -3.22 -4.88 7.80
C SER A 68 -4.46 -5.01 8.68
N LEU A 69 -5.38 -4.02 8.62
CA LEU A 69 -6.60 -4.04 9.43
C LEU A 69 -7.66 -4.98 8.87
N HIS A 70 -7.80 -5.03 7.55
CA HIS A 70 -8.94 -5.70 6.91
C HIS A 70 -8.62 -7.07 6.34
N SER A 71 -7.37 -7.42 6.12
CA SER A 71 -6.98 -8.59 5.37
C SER A 71 -7.25 -8.43 3.86
N ALA A 72 -6.37 -9.00 3.05
CA ALA A 72 -6.51 -8.93 1.59
C ALA A 72 -7.76 -9.67 1.08
N ASN A 73 -8.28 -10.63 1.85
CA ASN A 73 -9.52 -11.34 1.50
C ASN A 73 -10.71 -10.38 1.38
N ASP A 74 -10.71 -9.30 2.13
CA ASP A 74 -11.79 -8.31 2.11
C ASP A 74 -11.86 -7.54 0.79
N LEU A 75 -10.82 -7.56 -0.02
CA LEU A 75 -10.87 -6.98 -1.37
C LEU A 75 -11.91 -7.65 -2.25
N GLU A 76 -12.21 -8.91 -1.99
CA GLU A 76 -13.22 -9.65 -2.75
C GLU A 76 -14.62 -9.54 -2.14
N ARG A 77 -14.70 -9.31 -0.84
CA ARG A 77 -15.94 -9.44 -0.08
C ARG A 77 -16.58 -8.11 0.30
N ASP A 78 -15.78 -7.07 0.44
CA ASP A 78 -16.21 -5.75 0.89
C ASP A 78 -16.05 -4.75 -0.24
N LEU A 79 -17.17 -4.39 -0.89
CA LEU A 79 -17.14 -3.47 -2.03
C LEU A 79 -16.68 -2.07 -1.64
N TYR A 80 -16.96 -1.64 -0.42
CA TYR A 80 -16.51 -0.35 0.06
C TYR A 80 -14.99 -0.31 0.17
N PHE A 81 -14.42 -1.34 0.78
CA PHE A 81 -12.97 -1.45 0.93
C PHE A 81 -12.29 -1.54 -0.43
N LYS A 82 -12.84 -2.35 -1.35
CA LYS A 82 -12.32 -2.47 -2.70
C LYS A 82 -12.31 -1.13 -3.43
N SER A 83 -13.39 -0.35 -3.28
CA SER A 83 -13.51 0.97 -3.90
C SER A 83 -12.48 1.95 -3.34
N GLU A 84 -12.24 1.90 -2.03
CA GLU A 84 -11.26 2.74 -1.36
C GLU A 84 -9.84 2.46 -1.84
N ILE A 85 -9.49 1.19 -1.95
CA ILE A 85 -8.19 0.77 -2.47
C ILE A 85 -8.04 1.16 -3.94
N ALA A 86 -9.10 0.99 -4.75
CA ALA A 86 -9.08 1.38 -6.16
C ALA A 86 -8.79 2.88 -6.32
N THR A 87 -9.35 3.73 -5.47
CA THR A 87 -9.08 5.16 -5.47
C THR A 87 -7.60 5.45 -5.23
N CYS A 88 -6.97 4.72 -4.30
CA CYS A 88 -5.54 4.86 -4.04
C CYS A 88 -4.71 4.46 -5.26
N LEU A 89 -5.09 3.37 -5.94
CA LEU A 89 -4.37 2.93 -7.14
C LEU A 89 -4.49 3.95 -8.28
N GLU A 90 -5.65 4.58 -8.43
CA GLU A 90 -5.85 5.63 -9.42
C GLU A 90 -4.94 6.83 -9.15
N PHE A 91 -4.77 7.19 -7.88
CA PHE A 91 -3.85 8.26 -7.52
C PHE A 91 -2.42 7.94 -7.96
N PHE A 92 -1.97 6.70 -7.75
CA PHE A 92 -0.63 6.29 -8.19
C PHE A 92 -0.45 6.37 -9.70
N SER A 93 -1.53 6.15 -10.45
CA SER A 93 -1.51 6.22 -11.91
C SER A 93 -1.51 7.66 -12.44
N GLY A 94 -1.72 8.64 -11.57
CA GLY A 94 -1.80 10.05 -11.96
C GLY A 94 -3.16 10.45 -12.52
N THR A 95 -4.16 9.56 -12.46
CA THR A 95 -5.50 9.83 -13.01
C THR A 95 -6.51 10.17 -11.93
N GLY A 96 -6.17 9.99 -10.66
CA GLY A 96 -7.05 10.23 -9.54
C GLY A 96 -6.58 11.33 -8.62
N SER A 97 -7.49 11.80 -7.76
CA SER A 97 -7.20 12.79 -6.73
C SER A 97 -6.60 12.11 -5.49
N TYR A 98 -5.96 12.90 -4.65
CA TYR A 98 -5.50 12.42 -3.35
C TYR A 98 -6.69 11.85 -2.58
N PRO A 99 -6.61 10.61 -2.06
CA PRO A 99 -7.75 9.98 -1.38
C PRO A 99 -8.20 10.78 -0.15
N ILE A 100 -9.52 10.88 0.00
CA ILE A 100 -10.12 11.51 1.18
C ILE A 100 -9.84 10.58 2.39
N ASP A 101 -9.58 11.19 3.53
CA ASP A 101 -9.29 10.49 4.79
C ASP A 101 -8.00 9.64 4.76
N CYS A 102 -7.12 9.91 3.80
CA CYS A 102 -5.83 9.25 3.79
C CYS A 102 -4.95 9.75 4.93
N ILE A 103 -4.61 8.84 5.84
CA ILE A 103 -3.72 9.12 6.97
C ILE A 103 -2.48 8.22 6.82
N GLY A 104 -1.64 8.57 5.87
CA GLY A 104 -0.47 7.74 5.58
C GLY A 104 0.71 8.05 6.47
N TRP A 105 0.82 7.35 7.58
CA TRP A 105 1.93 7.49 8.53
C TRP A 105 2.92 6.36 8.35
N ARG A 106 4.21 6.68 8.42
CA ARG A 106 5.25 5.66 8.41
C ARG A 106 5.11 4.78 9.64
N PRO A 107 5.29 3.46 9.48
CA PRO A 107 5.30 2.57 10.64
C PRO A 107 6.45 2.94 11.59
N ILE A 108 6.19 2.85 12.88
CA ILE A 108 7.20 3.05 13.91
C ILE A 108 8.06 1.78 13.97
N PRO A 109 9.38 1.91 13.89
CA PRO A 109 10.27 0.75 13.95
C PRO A 109 10.14 -0.03 15.26
#